data_9a2f07598e44f4e24dc3f945481111d3
#
_entry.id   9a2f07598e44f4e24dc3f945481111d3
#
_cell.length_a   1.000
_cell.length_b   1.000
_cell.length_c   1.000
_cell.angle_alpha   90.00
_cell.angle_beta   90.00
_cell.angle_gamma   90.00
#
_symmetry.space_group_name_H-M   'P 1'
#
loop_
_entity.id
_entity.type
_entity.pdbx_description
1 polymer ?
#
loop_
_entity_poly.entity_id
_entity_poly.type
_entity_poly.pdbx_seq_one_letter_code
_entity_poly.pdbx_strand_id
1 'polypeptide(L)'
;MNSLSPSKFLGIPDSYSAHGGRVDHLIDVVHWLMIALFIGWTLFFLYAIFRFRSSANPKASYHGVRNHLSSHIEVGIIILEAVLLLGFAFPLWKDRTDSWTLIQQRDPIRVRVIGWQFGWTYHYAGADGRFGRIDHRLKTSPNDPGIDFTDPNALDDFTTSVLSLPKDRPAILNITSNDVIHNYSIVPMRIQQDAIPGREIPMWFTPTRTLETSVVCGQLCGEGHGNMAGQMEVIAAEAFDKWFQTQSDSAIKRNTADDATAAR
;
A
#
# COMPACT_ATOMS: atom_id res chain seq x y z
N MET A 1 -4.47 -1.68 -23.15
CA MET A 1 -5.17 -2.43 -22.08
C MET A 1 -6.57 -2.78 -22.58
N ASN A 2 -6.95 -4.07 -22.55
CA ASN A 2 -8.23 -4.54 -23.09
C ASN A 2 -9.41 -3.96 -22.31
N SER A 3 -10.42 -3.44 -23.03
CA SER A 3 -11.66 -2.89 -22.46
C SER A 3 -12.53 -3.91 -21.70
N LEU A 4 -12.17 -5.19 -21.76
CA LEU A 4 -12.86 -6.31 -21.13
C LEU A 4 -12.19 -6.80 -19.84
N SER A 5 -11.24 -6.05 -19.26
CA SER A 5 -10.57 -6.47 -18.03
C SER A 5 -11.51 -6.28 -16.83
N PRO A 6 -11.64 -7.29 -15.92
CA PRO A 6 -12.46 -7.19 -14.72
C PRO A 6 -12.11 -5.99 -13.84
N SER A 7 -10.84 -5.62 -13.71
CA SER A 7 -10.40 -4.46 -12.95
C SER A 7 -11.02 -3.16 -13.45
N LYS A 8 -11.19 -3.01 -14.77
CA LYS A 8 -11.86 -1.84 -15.36
C LYS A 8 -13.36 -1.84 -15.10
N PHE A 9 -13.99 -2.99 -15.23
CA PHE A 9 -15.43 -3.15 -14.95
C PHE A 9 -15.74 -2.86 -13.46
N LEU A 10 -14.85 -3.24 -12.56
CA LEU A 10 -14.97 -2.98 -11.11
C LEU A 10 -14.65 -1.53 -10.72
N GLY A 11 -14.29 -0.68 -11.67
CA GLY A 11 -13.98 0.73 -11.39
C GLY A 11 -12.65 0.95 -10.66
N ILE A 12 -11.73 -0.02 -10.70
CA ILE A 12 -10.39 0.13 -10.12
C ILE A 12 -9.66 1.24 -10.90
N PRO A 13 -9.16 2.30 -10.23
CA PRO A 13 -8.46 3.39 -10.90
C PRO A 13 -7.19 2.90 -11.60
N ASP A 14 -6.70 3.66 -12.58
CA ASP A 14 -5.45 3.32 -13.27
C ASP A 14 -4.28 3.21 -12.29
N SER A 15 -3.35 2.30 -12.59
CA SER A 15 -2.10 2.21 -11.85
C SER A 15 -1.12 3.29 -12.28
N TYR A 16 -0.44 3.89 -11.29
CA TYR A 16 0.55 4.96 -11.45
C TYR A 16 1.93 4.53 -10.92
N SER A 17 2.13 3.26 -10.61
CA SER A 17 3.42 2.70 -10.18
C SER A 17 3.98 1.69 -11.17
N ALA A 18 5.31 1.55 -11.19
CA ALA A 18 6.02 0.65 -12.11
C ALA A 18 5.62 -0.84 -11.94
N HIS A 19 5.24 -1.25 -10.73
CA HIS A 19 4.83 -2.63 -10.44
C HIS A 19 3.32 -2.87 -10.56
N GLY A 20 2.53 -1.79 -10.56
CA GLY A 20 1.08 -1.89 -10.42
C GLY A 20 0.38 -2.65 -11.54
N GLY A 21 0.90 -2.61 -12.77
CA GLY A 21 0.35 -3.39 -13.88
C GLY A 21 0.41 -4.91 -13.66
N ARG A 22 1.41 -5.42 -12.91
CA ARG A 22 1.47 -6.84 -12.55
C ARG A 22 0.44 -7.19 -11.48
N VAL A 23 0.19 -6.29 -10.53
CA VAL A 23 -0.86 -6.45 -9.53
C VAL A 23 -2.22 -6.49 -10.22
N ASP A 24 -2.49 -5.55 -11.12
CA ASP A 24 -3.75 -5.49 -11.88
C ASP A 24 -3.96 -6.75 -12.71
N HIS A 25 -2.90 -7.26 -13.34
CA HIS A 25 -2.99 -8.52 -14.09
C HIS A 25 -3.36 -9.71 -13.19
N LEU A 26 -2.78 -9.83 -12.01
CA LEU A 26 -3.16 -10.88 -11.06
C LEU A 26 -4.62 -10.72 -10.60
N ILE A 27 -5.05 -9.50 -10.32
CA ILE A 27 -6.45 -9.20 -9.98
C ILE A 27 -7.38 -9.66 -11.12
N ASP A 28 -7.06 -9.35 -12.37
CA ASP A 28 -7.87 -9.74 -13.52
C ASP A 28 -7.96 -11.27 -13.67
N VAL A 29 -6.84 -11.97 -13.56
CA VAL A 29 -6.79 -13.45 -13.67
C VAL A 29 -7.65 -14.10 -12.59
N VAL A 30 -7.53 -13.66 -11.34
CA VAL A 30 -8.32 -14.18 -10.21
C VAL A 30 -9.80 -13.88 -10.41
N HIS A 31 -10.17 -12.69 -10.86
CA HIS A 31 -11.58 -12.35 -11.10
C HIS A 31 -12.20 -13.15 -12.25
N TRP A 32 -11.44 -13.43 -13.32
CA TRP A 32 -11.93 -14.32 -14.36
C TRP A 32 -12.21 -15.73 -13.83
N LEU A 33 -11.36 -16.28 -12.98
CA LEU A 33 -11.62 -17.55 -12.31
C LEU A 33 -12.87 -17.46 -11.42
N MET A 34 -12.98 -16.40 -10.61
CA MET A 34 -14.15 -16.18 -9.74
C MET A 34 -15.46 -16.13 -10.54
N ILE A 35 -15.47 -15.42 -11.68
CA ILE A 35 -16.63 -15.33 -12.57
C ILE A 35 -16.99 -16.71 -13.13
N ALA A 36 -16.00 -17.48 -13.60
CA ALA A 36 -16.23 -18.83 -14.12
C ALA A 36 -16.81 -19.77 -13.05
N LEU A 37 -16.24 -19.74 -11.84
CA LEU A 37 -16.74 -20.54 -10.72
C LEU A 37 -18.14 -20.07 -10.28
N PHE A 38 -18.38 -18.78 -10.19
CA PHE A 38 -19.70 -18.24 -9.86
C PHE A 38 -20.79 -18.68 -10.83
N ILE A 39 -20.53 -18.60 -12.13
CA ILE A 39 -21.47 -19.05 -13.17
C ILE A 39 -21.68 -20.55 -13.05
N GLY A 40 -20.61 -21.34 -12.96
CA GLY A 40 -20.68 -22.81 -12.86
C GLY A 40 -21.49 -23.27 -11.63
N TRP A 41 -21.18 -22.70 -10.45
CA TRP A 41 -21.89 -23.02 -9.23
C TRP A 41 -23.35 -22.55 -9.22
N THR A 42 -23.63 -21.38 -9.79
CA THR A 42 -24.99 -20.86 -9.92
C THR A 42 -25.84 -21.77 -10.80
N LEU A 43 -25.31 -22.17 -11.96
CA LEU A 43 -26.01 -23.10 -12.86
C LEU A 43 -26.25 -24.48 -12.21
N PHE A 44 -25.23 -24.99 -11.51
CA PHE A 44 -25.36 -26.23 -10.76
C PHE A 44 -26.41 -26.14 -9.65
N PHE A 45 -26.42 -25.05 -8.90
CA PHE A 45 -27.37 -24.79 -7.83
C PHE A 45 -28.81 -24.70 -8.38
N LEU A 46 -29.01 -23.98 -9.46
CA LEU A 46 -30.31 -23.90 -10.13
C LEU A 46 -30.76 -25.24 -10.65
N TYR A 47 -29.86 -25.96 -11.29
CA TYR A 47 -30.16 -27.37 -11.72
C TYR A 47 -30.59 -28.23 -10.54
N ALA A 48 -29.88 -28.18 -9.41
CA ALA A 48 -30.22 -28.97 -8.23
C ALA A 48 -31.59 -28.61 -7.67
N ILE A 49 -31.94 -27.32 -7.55
CA ILE A 49 -33.25 -26.86 -7.09
C ILE A 49 -34.36 -27.37 -8.01
N PHE A 50 -34.23 -27.20 -9.33
CA PHE A 50 -35.26 -27.63 -10.27
C PHE A 50 -35.36 -29.13 -10.38
N ARG A 51 -34.22 -29.86 -10.41
CA ARG A 51 -34.17 -31.31 -10.59
C ARG A 51 -34.65 -32.06 -9.37
N PHE A 52 -34.31 -31.61 -8.17
CA PHE A 52 -34.58 -32.31 -6.92
C PHE A 52 -35.72 -31.70 -6.08
N ARG A 53 -36.54 -30.81 -6.66
CA ARG A 53 -37.71 -30.28 -5.99
C ARG A 53 -38.69 -31.38 -5.55
N SER A 54 -39.40 -31.18 -4.45
CA SER A 54 -40.32 -32.16 -3.87
C SER A 54 -41.40 -32.67 -4.84
N SER A 55 -41.89 -31.80 -5.73
CA SER A 55 -42.88 -32.19 -6.76
C SER A 55 -42.31 -33.14 -7.83
N ALA A 56 -41.00 -33.10 -8.11
CA ALA A 56 -40.35 -34.00 -9.07
C ALA A 56 -39.73 -35.22 -8.40
N ASN A 57 -39.42 -35.15 -7.12
CA ASN A 57 -38.80 -36.23 -6.34
C ASN A 57 -39.48 -36.32 -4.96
N PRO A 58 -40.71 -36.93 -4.91
CA PRO A 58 -41.49 -36.99 -3.67
C PRO A 58 -40.88 -37.90 -2.60
N LYS A 59 -39.95 -38.77 -2.99
CA LYS A 59 -39.27 -39.69 -2.05
C LYS A 59 -37.78 -39.30 -1.96
N ALA A 60 -37.32 -38.95 -0.75
CA ALA A 60 -35.92 -38.65 -0.50
C ALA A 60 -35.05 -39.91 -0.62
N SER A 61 -33.87 -39.79 -1.23
CA SER A 61 -32.84 -40.82 -1.22
C SER A 61 -31.79 -40.50 -0.14
N TYR A 62 -31.69 -41.40 0.84
CA TYR A 62 -30.74 -41.26 1.96
C TYR A 62 -29.40 -41.96 1.71
N HIS A 63 -29.20 -42.58 0.53
CA HIS A 63 -27.96 -43.29 0.23
C HIS A 63 -26.84 -42.40 -0.28
N GLY A 64 -27.13 -41.14 -0.59
CA GLY A 64 -26.14 -40.16 -1.12
C GLY A 64 -25.61 -40.53 -2.51
N VAL A 65 -24.64 -39.80 -2.97
CA VAL A 65 -23.93 -39.99 -4.24
C VAL A 65 -22.69 -40.85 -3.98
N ARG A 66 -22.50 -41.92 -4.77
CA ARG A 66 -21.39 -42.88 -4.64
C ARG A 66 -20.34 -42.77 -5.77
N ASN A 67 -20.48 -41.81 -6.66
CA ASN A 67 -19.48 -41.61 -7.72
C ASN A 67 -18.35 -40.68 -7.22
N HIS A 68 -17.21 -40.76 -7.88
CA HIS A 68 -16.02 -39.98 -7.54
C HIS A 68 -15.93 -38.65 -8.31
N LEU A 69 -16.99 -38.22 -9.00
CA LEU A 69 -16.96 -37.00 -9.81
C LEU A 69 -16.68 -35.76 -8.98
N SER A 70 -17.30 -35.61 -7.79
CA SER A 70 -17.05 -34.48 -6.87
C SER A 70 -15.59 -34.42 -6.44
N SER A 71 -15.00 -35.58 -6.08
CA SER A 71 -13.59 -35.63 -5.67
C SER A 71 -12.64 -35.25 -6.81
N HIS A 72 -12.94 -35.64 -8.05
CA HIS A 72 -12.11 -35.21 -9.20
C HIS A 72 -12.22 -33.69 -9.46
N ILE A 73 -13.42 -33.11 -9.30
CA ILE A 73 -13.61 -31.66 -9.44
C ILE A 73 -12.85 -30.91 -8.33
N GLU A 74 -12.95 -31.36 -7.08
CA GLU A 74 -12.22 -30.78 -5.94
C GLU A 74 -10.72 -30.82 -6.18
N VAL A 75 -10.14 -31.94 -6.58
CA VAL A 75 -8.72 -32.06 -6.92
C VAL A 75 -8.35 -31.12 -8.08
N GLY A 76 -9.20 -31.01 -9.10
CA GLY A 76 -8.99 -30.11 -10.22
C GLY A 76 -8.96 -28.67 -9.80
N ILE A 77 -9.84 -28.24 -8.89
CA ILE A 77 -9.85 -26.88 -8.34
C ILE A 77 -8.59 -26.62 -7.50
N ILE A 78 -8.20 -27.57 -6.62
CA ILE A 78 -6.98 -27.45 -5.82
C ILE A 78 -5.74 -27.27 -6.71
N ILE A 79 -5.63 -28.04 -7.78
CA ILE A 79 -4.52 -27.91 -8.74
C ILE A 79 -4.54 -26.52 -9.41
N LEU A 80 -5.72 -26.05 -9.82
CA LEU A 80 -5.88 -24.74 -10.45
C LEU A 80 -5.47 -23.60 -9.49
N GLU A 81 -5.92 -23.67 -8.23
CA GLU A 81 -5.54 -22.70 -7.18
C GLU A 81 -4.03 -22.74 -6.91
N ALA A 82 -3.43 -23.93 -6.85
CA ALA A 82 -1.99 -24.08 -6.68
C ALA A 82 -1.21 -23.46 -7.87
N VAL A 83 -1.69 -23.61 -9.10
CA VAL A 83 -1.11 -22.97 -10.28
C VAL A 83 -1.21 -21.45 -10.19
N LEU A 84 -2.35 -20.90 -9.75
CA LEU A 84 -2.49 -19.45 -9.55
C LEU A 84 -1.55 -18.92 -8.46
N LEU A 85 -1.45 -19.62 -7.34
CA LEU A 85 -0.57 -19.22 -6.25
C LEU A 85 0.91 -19.29 -6.66
N LEU A 86 1.35 -20.43 -7.15
CA LEU A 86 2.77 -20.67 -7.47
C LEU A 86 3.21 -20.01 -8.78
N GLY A 87 2.31 -19.90 -9.76
CA GLY A 87 2.62 -19.33 -11.08
C GLY A 87 2.45 -17.82 -11.19
N PHE A 88 1.64 -17.19 -10.34
CA PHE A 88 1.31 -15.78 -10.43
C PHE A 88 1.58 -15.02 -9.11
N ALA A 89 0.98 -15.43 -8.00
CA ALA A 89 1.08 -14.69 -6.75
C ALA A 89 2.49 -14.76 -6.15
N PHE A 90 3.09 -15.94 -6.10
CA PHE A 90 4.42 -16.11 -5.53
C PHE A 90 5.53 -15.41 -6.35
N PRO A 91 5.56 -15.47 -7.70
CA PRO A 91 6.49 -14.68 -8.49
C PRO A 91 6.33 -13.16 -8.31
N LEU A 92 5.09 -12.67 -8.18
CA LEU A 92 4.84 -11.26 -7.92
C LEU A 92 5.40 -10.84 -6.56
N TRP A 93 5.14 -11.64 -5.52
CA TRP A 93 5.69 -11.41 -4.18
C TRP A 93 7.23 -11.43 -4.18
N LYS A 94 7.83 -12.42 -4.83
CA LYS A 94 9.29 -12.56 -4.96
C LYS A 94 9.92 -11.35 -5.62
N ASP A 95 9.33 -10.84 -6.72
CA ASP A 95 9.81 -9.63 -7.40
C ASP A 95 9.82 -8.41 -6.46
N ARG A 96 8.82 -8.29 -5.59
CA ARG A 96 8.73 -7.20 -4.61
C ARG A 96 9.79 -7.30 -3.50
N THR A 97 10.15 -8.50 -3.09
CA THR A 97 11.16 -8.72 -2.03
C THR A 97 12.58 -8.68 -2.56
N ASP A 98 12.86 -9.34 -3.69
CA ASP A 98 14.22 -9.42 -4.25
C ASP A 98 14.71 -8.07 -4.80
N SER A 99 13.81 -7.21 -5.24
CA SER A 99 14.16 -5.89 -5.77
C SER A 99 14.61 -4.88 -4.71
N TRP A 100 14.54 -5.22 -3.42
CA TRP A 100 14.87 -4.31 -2.32
C TRP A 100 16.29 -3.73 -2.43
N THR A 101 17.28 -4.58 -2.66
CA THR A 101 18.69 -4.15 -2.80
C THR A 101 18.90 -3.24 -4.01
N LEU A 102 18.24 -3.56 -5.12
CA LEU A 102 18.34 -2.77 -6.36
C LEU A 102 17.71 -1.37 -6.18
N ILE A 103 16.61 -1.27 -5.43
CA ILE A 103 15.96 0.00 -5.17
C ILE A 103 16.84 0.90 -4.30
N GLN A 104 17.52 0.34 -3.31
CA GLN A 104 18.44 1.11 -2.47
C GLN A 104 19.61 1.71 -3.27
N GLN A 105 20.05 1.05 -4.33
CA GLN A 105 21.14 1.53 -5.19
C GLN A 105 20.72 2.63 -6.20
N ARG A 106 19.41 2.90 -6.34
CA ARG A 106 18.88 3.87 -7.30
C ARG A 106 18.66 5.27 -6.70
N ASP A 107 19.34 5.62 -5.63
CA ASP A 107 19.17 6.89 -4.93
C ASP A 107 17.67 7.23 -4.65
N PRO A 108 16.99 6.39 -3.85
CA PRO A 108 15.58 6.57 -3.56
C PRO A 108 15.34 7.76 -2.65
N ILE A 109 14.21 8.43 -2.85
CA ILE A 109 13.70 9.39 -1.87
C ILE A 109 13.27 8.62 -0.62
N ARG A 110 13.77 9.04 0.54
CA ARG A 110 13.45 8.42 1.83
C ARG A 110 12.51 9.31 2.62
N VAL A 111 11.37 8.74 3.01
CA VAL A 111 10.36 9.43 3.80
C VAL A 111 9.91 8.51 4.92
N ARG A 112 9.91 9.00 6.17
CA ARG A 112 9.22 8.34 7.27
C ARG A 112 7.77 8.80 7.27
N VAL A 113 6.84 7.85 7.23
CA VAL A 113 5.39 8.10 7.28
C VAL A 113 4.92 7.78 8.67
N ILE A 114 4.34 8.75 9.36
CA ILE A 114 3.92 8.64 10.75
C ILE A 114 2.40 8.82 10.80
N GLY A 115 1.68 7.73 11.13
CA GLY A 115 0.24 7.76 11.37
C GLY A 115 -0.10 8.25 12.78
N TRP A 116 -1.19 8.98 12.90
CA TRP A 116 -1.74 9.44 14.18
C TRP A 116 -3.26 9.67 14.07
N GLN A 117 -3.96 9.70 15.15
CA GLN A 117 -5.42 9.92 15.19
C GLN A 117 -5.74 11.43 15.11
N PHE A 118 -6.10 12.01 13.90
CA PHE A 118 -6.43 11.27 12.67
C PHE A 118 -5.75 11.92 11.47
N GLY A 119 -4.53 11.52 11.15
CA GLY A 119 -3.78 12.10 10.02
C GLY A 119 -2.45 11.41 9.76
N TRP A 120 -1.68 12.01 8.87
CA TRP A 120 -0.37 11.53 8.43
C TRP A 120 0.64 12.67 8.45
N THR A 121 1.80 12.41 9.01
CA THR A 121 2.96 13.30 8.95
C THR A 121 4.05 12.64 8.11
N TYR A 122 4.64 13.40 7.19
CA TYR A 122 5.72 12.95 6.32
C TYR A 122 7.02 13.62 6.74
N HIS A 123 7.97 12.81 7.20
CA HIS A 123 9.29 13.24 7.63
C HIS A 123 10.31 12.82 6.57
N TYR A 124 10.96 13.79 5.95
CA TYR A 124 11.99 13.61 4.92
C TYR A 124 13.37 13.68 5.55
N ALA A 125 14.25 12.78 5.08
CA ALA A 125 15.64 12.66 5.56
C ALA A 125 16.60 13.71 4.97
N GLY A 126 16.08 14.86 4.58
CA GLY A 126 16.88 15.94 4.04
C GLY A 126 17.80 15.58 2.88
N ALA A 127 18.77 16.45 2.57
CA ALA A 127 19.68 16.29 1.46
C ALA A 127 20.77 15.23 1.72
N ASP A 128 21.09 14.93 2.99
CA ASP A 128 22.06 13.89 3.36
C ASP A 128 21.50 12.47 3.26
N GLY A 129 20.18 12.33 3.09
CA GLY A 129 19.46 11.05 2.96
C GLY A 129 19.44 10.21 4.23
N ARG A 130 19.71 10.81 5.39
CA ARG A 130 19.74 10.15 6.70
C ARG A 130 18.75 10.81 7.64
N PHE A 131 17.88 9.98 8.24
CA PHE A 131 16.98 10.49 9.26
C PHE A 131 17.70 10.81 10.54
N GLY A 132 17.41 11.98 11.09
CA GLY A 132 17.73 12.30 12.47
C GLY A 132 17.01 11.36 13.44
N ARG A 133 17.55 11.29 14.66
CA ARG A 133 16.99 10.51 15.75
C ARG A 133 15.62 11.07 16.16
N ILE A 134 14.69 10.21 16.54
CA ILE A 134 13.40 10.57 17.12
C ILE A 134 13.37 10.19 18.59
N ASP A 135 12.92 11.10 19.43
CA ASP A 135 12.64 10.86 20.85
C ASP A 135 11.23 11.38 21.18
N HIS A 136 10.36 10.47 21.66
CA HIS A 136 8.99 10.83 22.04
C HIS A 136 8.91 11.92 23.13
N ARG A 137 9.97 12.11 23.92
CA ARG A 137 10.05 13.17 24.93
C ARG A 137 10.22 14.56 24.33
N LEU A 138 10.68 14.63 23.08
CA LEU A 138 10.89 15.88 22.34
C LEU A 138 9.66 16.27 21.50
N LYS A 139 8.58 15.53 21.59
CA LYS A 139 7.33 15.88 20.87
C LYS A 139 6.75 17.18 21.41
N THR A 140 6.67 18.15 20.52
CA THR A 140 6.04 19.47 20.77
C THR A 140 5.40 19.93 19.47
N SER A 141 4.45 20.86 19.54
CA SER A 141 4.04 21.57 18.33
C SER A 141 5.03 22.70 18.05
N PRO A 142 5.74 22.75 16.90
CA PRO A 142 5.51 22.01 15.65
C PRO A 142 6.34 20.72 15.46
N ASN A 143 7.14 20.27 16.43
CA ASN A 143 7.95 19.05 16.34
C ASN A 143 7.14 17.80 16.75
N ASP A 144 6.04 17.52 16.06
CA ASP A 144 5.17 16.39 16.38
C ASP A 144 5.87 15.01 16.28
N PRO A 145 6.79 14.74 15.32
CA PRO A 145 7.56 13.49 15.32
C PRO A 145 8.50 13.35 16.52
N GLY A 146 8.92 14.45 17.17
CA GLY A 146 9.93 14.44 18.21
C GLY A 146 11.34 14.28 17.65
N ILE A 147 11.67 14.98 16.56
CA ILE A 147 13.00 14.97 15.95
C ILE A 147 13.98 15.61 16.94
N ASP A 148 15.10 14.93 17.18
CA ASP A 148 16.19 15.42 18.01
C ASP A 148 17.17 16.25 17.17
N PHE A 149 16.98 17.55 17.16
CA PHE A 149 17.83 18.49 16.39
C PHE A 149 19.26 18.64 16.94
N THR A 150 19.60 18.00 18.05
CA THR A 150 20.99 17.86 18.49
C THR A 150 21.75 16.77 17.73
N ASP A 151 21.03 15.90 17.00
CA ASP A 151 21.62 14.94 16.07
C ASP A 151 22.02 15.67 14.78
N PRO A 152 23.30 15.65 14.35
CA PRO A 152 23.73 16.28 13.11
C PRO A 152 22.97 15.85 11.86
N ASN A 153 22.47 14.59 11.82
CA ASN A 153 21.68 14.11 10.70
C ASN A 153 20.26 14.69 10.66
N ALA A 154 19.80 15.34 11.73
CA ALA A 154 18.47 15.95 11.80
C ALA A 154 18.43 17.41 11.30
N LEU A 155 19.57 18.03 11.04
CA LEU A 155 19.62 19.47 10.77
C LEU A 155 18.91 19.85 9.48
N ASP A 156 18.95 19.01 8.47
CA ASP A 156 18.29 19.21 7.18
C ASP A 156 16.97 18.45 7.03
N ASP A 157 16.56 17.71 8.07
CA ASP A 157 15.27 17.04 8.13
C ASP A 157 14.11 18.03 8.17
N PHE A 158 13.02 17.69 7.47
CA PHE A 158 11.81 18.49 7.50
C PHE A 158 10.55 17.63 7.47
N THR A 159 9.45 18.18 7.92
CA THR A 159 8.14 17.52 7.93
C THR A 159 7.13 18.27 7.09
N THR A 160 6.22 17.50 6.47
CA THR A 160 5.13 18.05 5.67
C THR A 160 3.82 17.29 5.94
N SER A 161 2.69 17.88 5.59
CA SER A 161 1.37 17.22 5.60
C SER A 161 0.98 16.61 4.25
N VAL A 162 1.76 16.85 3.20
CA VAL A 162 1.57 16.31 1.85
C VAL A 162 2.79 15.46 1.49
N LEU A 163 2.57 14.24 0.99
CA LEU A 163 3.64 13.42 0.44
C LEU A 163 3.94 13.86 -1.00
N SER A 164 5.02 14.58 -1.19
CA SER A 164 5.50 15.00 -2.52
C SER A 164 6.60 14.05 -2.99
N LEU A 165 6.45 13.46 -4.18
CA LEU A 165 7.43 12.53 -4.75
C LEU A 165 7.76 12.89 -6.20
N PRO A 166 8.99 12.62 -6.65
CA PRO A 166 9.35 12.80 -8.05
C PRO A 166 8.83 11.66 -8.92
N LYS A 167 8.44 11.98 -10.14
CA LYS A 167 8.16 11.00 -11.18
C LYS A 167 9.44 10.21 -11.54
N ASP A 168 9.28 8.91 -11.83
CA ASP A 168 10.31 7.98 -12.34
C ASP A 168 11.49 7.73 -11.39
N ARG A 169 11.43 8.22 -10.15
CA ARG A 169 12.43 7.97 -9.10
C ARG A 169 11.83 7.10 -7.98
N PRO A 170 12.55 6.09 -7.49
CA PRO A 170 12.05 5.25 -6.40
C PRO A 170 11.84 6.04 -5.11
N ALA A 171 10.81 5.67 -4.37
CA ALA A 171 10.57 6.13 -3.01
C ALA A 171 10.61 4.95 -2.05
N ILE A 172 11.27 5.11 -0.92
CA ILE A 172 11.24 4.21 0.23
C ILE A 172 10.49 4.94 1.35
N LEU A 173 9.36 4.38 1.74
CA LEU A 173 8.56 4.87 2.84
C LEU A 173 8.80 3.98 4.06
N ASN A 174 9.30 4.55 5.16
CA ASN A 174 9.40 3.90 6.45
C ASN A 174 8.11 4.22 7.24
N ILE A 175 7.20 3.25 7.33
CA ILE A 175 5.86 3.45 7.85
C ILE A 175 5.82 3.07 9.33
N THR A 176 5.32 3.97 10.15
CA THR A 176 5.16 3.82 11.60
C THR A 176 3.92 4.54 12.11
N SER A 177 3.60 4.38 13.39
CA SER A 177 2.49 5.07 14.05
C SER A 177 2.93 5.67 15.39
N ASN A 178 2.28 6.77 15.76
CA ASN A 178 2.47 7.45 17.05
C ASN A 178 1.55 6.91 18.15
N ASP A 179 0.44 6.26 17.81
CA ASP A 179 -0.62 5.92 18.78
C ASP A 179 -1.18 4.51 18.57
N VAL A 180 -2.08 4.30 17.64
CA VAL A 180 -2.71 2.99 17.35
C VAL A 180 -2.27 2.45 16.00
N ILE A 181 -2.70 1.24 15.66
CA ILE A 181 -2.44 0.68 14.32
C ILE A 181 -3.32 1.43 13.30
N HIS A 182 -2.70 1.93 12.24
CA HIS A 182 -3.32 2.44 11.03
C HIS A 182 -2.90 1.58 9.84
N ASN A 183 -3.50 1.78 8.68
CA ASN A 183 -3.03 1.17 7.44
C ASN A 183 -2.86 2.28 6.39
N TYR A 184 -1.63 2.43 5.94
CA TYR A 184 -1.24 3.42 4.93
C TYR A 184 -1.50 2.86 3.54
N SER A 185 -2.49 3.37 2.83
CA SER A 185 -2.90 2.87 1.53
C SER A 185 -2.93 3.96 0.47
N ILE A 186 -2.21 3.73 -0.64
CA ILE A 186 -2.23 4.57 -1.84
C ILE A 186 -2.73 3.73 -3.01
N VAL A 187 -4.03 3.75 -3.23
CA VAL A 187 -4.70 2.87 -4.21
C VAL A 187 -4.13 2.97 -5.62
N PRO A 188 -3.87 4.17 -6.20
CA PRO A 188 -3.28 4.27 -7.54
C PRO A 188 -1.84 3.73 -7.63
N MET A 189 -1.12 3.64 -6.52
CA MET A 189 0.23 3.07 -6.48
C MET A 189 0.24 1.56 -6.24
N ARG A 190 -0.92 0.93 -5.95
CA ARG A 190 -1.04 -0.49 -5.60
C ARG A 190 -0.16 -0.87 -4.41
N ILE A 191 -0.14 0.01 -3.40
CA ILE A 191 0.58 -0.22 -2.16
C ILE A 191 -0.35 -0.06 -0.96
N GLN A 192 -0.08 -0.88 0.05
CA GLN A 192 -0.76 -0.86 1.32
C GLN A 192 0.14 -1.48 2.39
N GLN A 193 0.25 -0.83 3.54
CA GLN A 193 1.07 -1.31 4.65
C GLN A 193 0.54 -0.80 5.98
N ASP A 194 0.51 -1.68 6.99
CA ASP A 194 0.16 -1.28 8.35
C ASP A 194 1.22 -0.38 8.97
N ALA A 195 0.75 0.69 9.61
CA ALA A 195 1.53 1.58 10.44
C ALA A 195 1.39 1.12 11.89
N ILE A 196 2.44 0.50 12.45
CA ILE A 196 2.40 -0.16 13.76
C ILE A 196 3.24 0.66 14.75
N PRO A 197 2.69 1.03 15.94
CA PRO A 197 3.46 1.72 16.96
C PRO A 197 4.73 0.97 17.34
N GLY A 198 5.85 1.71 17.45
CA GLY A 198 7.15 1.15 17.83
C GLY A 198 7.84 0.30 16.76
N ARG A 199 7.31 0.27 15.52
CA ARG A 199 7.96 -0.38 14.38
C ARG A 199 8.05 0.56 13.20
N GLU A 200 9.15 0.54 12.47
CA GLU A 200 9.31 1.14 11.15
C GLU A 200 9.31 0.04 10.10
N ILE A 201 8.32 0.04 9.23
CA ILE A 201 8.15 -1.00 8.20
C ILE A 201 8.46 -0.38 6.84
N PRO A 202 9.54 -0.80 6.16
CA PRO A 202 9.91 -0.24 4.88
C PRO A 202 8.98 -0.74 3.78
N MET A 203 8.53 0.18 2.92
CA MET A 203 7.82 -0.08 1.69
C MET A 203 8.42 0.75 0.57
N TRP A 204 8.39 0.26 -0.65
CA TRP A 204 8.92 0.99 -1.79
C TRP A 204 8.02 0.90 -3.03
N PHE A 205 8.08 1.92 -3.85
CA PHE A 205 7.48 1.95 -5.19
C PHE A 205 8.17 3.02 -6.04
N THR A 206 7.91 2.98 -7.35
CA THR A 206 8.38 4.01 -8.28
C THR A 206 7.15 4.59 -8.99
N PRO A 207 6.79 5.87 -8.75
CA PRO A 207 5.75 6.54 -9.50
C PRO A 207 6.15 6.69 -10.99
N THR A 208 5.22 6.46 -11.91
CA THR A 208 5.50 6.50 -13.37
C THR A 208 4.85 7.68 -14.07
N ARG A 209 3.93 8.37 -13.41
CA ARG A 209 3.18 9.51 -13.97
C ARG A 209 2.93 10.54 -12.87
N THR A 210 2.81 11.81 -13.24
CA THR A 210 2.35 12.85 -12.33
C THR A 210 0.90 12.59 -11.91
N LEU A 211 0.59 12.88 -10.65
CA LEU A 211 -0.69 12.57 -10.03
C LEU A 211 -0.86 13.38 -8.76
N GLU A 212 -2.06 13.83 -8.50
CA GLU A 212 -2.54 14.22 -7.16
C GLU A 212 -3.56 13.19 -6.71
N THR A 213 -3.42 12.65 -5.50
CA THR A 213 -4.29 11.61 -4.97
C THR A 213 -4.34 11.65 -3.45
N SER A 214 -5.35 10.99 -2.91
CA SER A 214 -5.49 10.80 -1.46
C SER A 214 -4.80 9.52 -1.00
N VAL A 215 -4.23 9.60 0.19
CA VAL A 215 -3.85 8.45 1.01
C VAL A 215 -4.99 8.17 1.96
N VAL A 216 -5.38 6.92 2.12
CA VAL A 216 -6.48 6.53 3.01
C VAL A 216 -5.99 5.58 4.11
N CYS A 217 -6.64 5.66 5.27
CA CYS A 217 -6.43 4.67 6.32
C CYS A 217 -7.29 3.44 6.03
N GLY A 218 -6.67 2.28 5.89
CA GLY A 218 -7.34 1.01 5.61
C GLY A 218 -7.61 0.15 6.85
N GLN A 219 -7.24 0.61 8.07
CA GLN A 219 -7.43 -0.10 9.33
C GLN A 219 -8.23 0.75 10.31
N LEU A 220 -9.27 0.16 10.92
CA LEU A 220 -10.08 0.85 11.92
C LEU A 220 -9.21 1.34 13.09
N CYS A 221 -9.08 2.66 13.21
CA CYS A 221 -8.18 3.32 14.14
C CYS A 221 -8.87 4.24 15.18
N GLY A 222 -10.21 4.31 15.18
CA GLY A 222 -11.00 5.12 16.10
C GLY A 222 -12.15 5.87 15.44
N GLU A 223 -12.77 6.82 16.13
CA GLU A 223 -13.97 7.53 15.66
C GLU A 223 -13.74 8.32 14.36
N GLY A 224 -12.55 8.87 14.17
CA GLY A 224 -12.18 9.64 12.97
C GLY A 224 -11.70 8.79 11.80
N HIS A 225 -11.72 7.46 11.89
CA HIS A 225 -11.18 6.55 10.87
C HIS A 225 -11.70 6.86 9.46
N GLY A 226 -13.00 7.06 9.30
CA GLY A 226 -13.61 7.34 7.99
C GLY A 226 -13.16 8.65 7.33
N ASN A 227 -12.63 9.58 8.11
CA ASN A 227 -12.11 10.88 7.65
C ASN A 227 -10.58 10.96 7.65
N MET A 228 -9.89 9.90 8.10
CA MET A 228 -8.44 9.88 8.14
C MET A 228 -7.86 9.70 6.72
N ALA A 229 -7.57 10.81 6.10
CA ALA A 229 -6.96 10.89 4.78
C ALA A 229 -5.70 11.76 4.83
N GLY A 230 -4.77 11.49 3.92
CA GLY A 230 -3.61 12.32 3.61
C GLY A 230 -3.63 12.70 2.13
N GLN A 231 -2.76 13.61 1.76
CA GLN A 231 -2.56 14.00 0.37
C GLN A 231 -1.20 13.50 -0.12
N MET A 232 -1.16 13.09 -1.37
CA MET A 232 0.04 12.74 -2.08
C MET A 232 0.04 13.38 -3.46
N GLU A 233 1.19 13.90 -3.85
CA GLU A 233 1.44 14.38 -5.20
C GLU A 233 2.69 13.75 -5.80
N VAL A 234 2.64 13.48 -7.08
CA VAL A 234 3.80 13.12 -7.90
C VAL A 234 4.02 14.23 -8.90
N ILE A 235 5.16 14.88 -8.81
CA ILE A 235 5.52 16.02 -9.66
C ILE A 235 6.70 15.69 -10.56
N ALA A 236 7.01 16.57 -11.53
CA ALA A 236 8.17 16.41 -12.38
C ALA A 236 9.46 16.39 -11.53
N ALA A 237 10.44 15.57 -11.93
CA ALA A 237 11.65 15.36 -11.14
C ALA A 237 12.40 16.68 -10.85
N GLU A 238 12.54 17.57 -11.85
CA GLU A 238 13.21 18.85 -11.70
C GLU A 238 12.47 19.82 -10.75
N ALA A 239 11.12 19.76 -10.74
CA ALA A 239 10.31 20.56 -9.82
C ALA A 239 10.46 20.03 -8.38
N PHE A 240 10.48 18.70 -8.23
CA PHE A 240 10.71 18.06 -6.95
C PHE A 240 12.09 18.42 -6.38
N ASP A 241 13.15 18.31 -7.17
CA ASP A 241 14.52 18.60 -6.70
C ASP A 241 14.66 20.04 -6.21
N LYS A 242 14.05 21.02 -6.90
CA LYS A 242 14.01 22.42 -6.45
C LYS A 242 13.23 22.58 -5.14
N TRP A 243 12.06 21.98 -5.06
CA TRP A 243 11.22 22.02 -3.85
C TRP A 243 11.94 21.37 -2.68
N PHE A 244 12.51 20.18 -2.87
CA PHE A 244 13.21 19.42 -1.86
C PHE A 244 14.41 20.18 -1.30
N GLN A 245 15.24 20.73 -2.18
CA GLN A 245 16.39 21.55 -1.77
C GLN A 245 15.95 22.78 -0.98
N THR A 246 14.89 23.46 -1.42
CA THR A 246 14.36 24.64 -0.72
C THR A 246 13.86 24.27 0.69
N GLN A 247 13.21 23.11 0.86
CA GLN A 247 12.75 22.64 2.17
C GLN A 247 13.94 22.31 3.08
N SER A 248 14.91 21.56 2.57
CA SER A 248 16.12 21.17 3.30
C SER A 248 16.94 22.39 3.74
N ASP A 249 17.21 23.36 2.85
CA ASP A 249 17.91 24.61 3.19
C ASP A 249 17.15 25.44 4.23
N SER A 250 15.83 25.44 4.17
CA SER A 250 14.98 26.15 5.14
C SER A 250 14.98 25.43 6.50
N ALA A 251 15.05 24.11 6.50
CA ALA A 251 15.20 23.31 7.71
C ALA A 251 16.53 23.58 8.41
N ILE A 252 17.65 23.57 7.69
CA ILE A 252 18.97 23.90 8.23
C ILE A 252 18.95 25.27 8.92
N LYS A 253 18.41 26.28 8.25
CA LYS A 253 18.33 27.66 8.82
C LYS A 253 17.51 27.71 10.11
N ARG A 254 16.38 27.03 10.15
CA ARG A 254 15.49 26.97 11.31
C ARG A 254 16.12 26.21 12.47
N ASN A 255 16.57 24.98 12.19
CA ASN A 255 17.06 24.05 13.22
C ASN A 255 18.38 24.51 13.84
N THR A 256 19.25 25.21 13.08
CA THR A 256 20.47 25.82 13.63
C THR A 256 20.20 27.08 14.44
N ALA A 257 19.12 27.83 14.16
CA ALA A 257 18.74 29.03 14.95
C ALA A 257 18.13 28.61 16.31
N ASP A 258 17.36 27.52 16.36
CA ASP A 258 16.77 27.01 17.59
C ASP A 258 17.82 26.42 18.55
N ASP A 259 18.89 25.80 18.05
CA ASP A 259 20.01 25.31 18.86
C ASP A 259 20.76 26.47 19.53
N ALA A 260 20.95 27.59 18.82
CA ALA A 260 21.58 28.80 19.36
C ALA A 260 20.75 29.52 20.45
N THR A 261 19.42 29.32 20.47
CA THR A 261 18.51 29.84 21.49
C THR A 261 18.37 28.95 22.70
N ALA A 262 18.49 27.64 22.54
CA ALA A 262 18.44 26.61 23.61
C ALA A 262 19.75 26.59 24.45
N ALA A 263 20.86 27.10 23.88
CA ALA A 263 22.16 27.16 24.54
C ALA A 263 22.39 28.45 25.39
N ARG A 264 21.37 29.31 25.51
CA ARG A 264 21.41 30.52 26.36
C ARG A 264 20.50 30.39 27.57
#